data_dadaefc2c6c8cb16d34fa33ae194e8f2
#
_entry.id   dadaefc2c6c8cb16d34fa33ae194e8f2
#
_cell.length_a   1.000
_cell.length_b   1.000
_cell.length_c   1.000
_cell.angle_alpha   90.00
_cell.angle_beta   90.00
_cell.angle_gamma   90.00
#
_symmetry.space_group_name_H-M   'P 1'
#
loop_
_entity.id
_entity.type
_entity.pdbx_description
1 polymer ?
#
loop_
_entity_poly.entity_id
_entity_poly.type
_entity_poly.pdbx_seq_one_letter_code
_entity_poly.pdbx_strand_id
1 'polypeptide(L)'
;MLHVYPLKDTDKSVFEKLFCEYYAELGCADDTAHLIDEYILPDMLASLLHIDLIAEDKEIAGFIIYQIDDIDNEWNLKEGCGDIREIYITPSRRRNGLGKFLLYSAEMKLKEAGAKGAYCLPFEGAVPFFVACGYADTEQYCEDLDCNIFEKNNLNNCCHDE
;
A
#
# COMPACT_ATOMS: atom_id res chain seq x y z
N MET A 1 3.67 -7.50 20.62
CA MET A 1 3.72 -8.51 19.52
C MET A 1 3.20 -7.85 18.25
N LEU A 2 3.95 -7.99 17.15
CA LEU A 2 3.64 -7.39 15.85
C LEU A 2 2.83 -8.37 14.98
N HIS A 3 1.76 -7.90 14.34
CA HIS A 3 0.98 -8.69 13.37
C HIS A 3 0.32 -7.82 12.30
N VAL A 4 0.16 -8.43 11.13
CA VAL A 4 -0.55 -7.88 9.98
C VAL A 4 -1.79 -8.74 9.73
N TYR A 5 -2.92 -8.10 9.50
CA TYR A 5 -4.20 -8.77 9.28
C TYR A 5 -5.12 -7.95 8.39
N PRO A 6 -6.04 -8.61 7.65
CA PRO A 6 -7.01 -7.91 6.82
C PRO A 6 -7.93 -7.00 7.63
N LEU A 7 -8.32 -5.87 7.05
CA LEU A 7 -9.29 -4.95 7.64
C LEU A 7 -10.58 -5.69 8.03
N LYS A 8 -11.01 -5.51 9.27
CA LYS A 8 -12.27 -6.04 9.80
C LYS A 8 -13.26 -4.90 10.03
N ASP A 9 -14.54 -5.21 10.04
CA ASP A 9 -15.60 -4.24 10.33
C ASP A 9 -15.40 -3.52 11.67
N THR A 10 -14.87 -4.22 12.67
CA THR A 10 -14.55 -3.65 13.99
C THR A 10 -13.47 -2.57 13.96
N ASP A 11 -12.60 -2.59 12.95
CA ASP A 11 -11.45 -1.69 12.83
C ASP A 11 -11.68 -0.58 11.79
N LYS A 12 -12.86 -0.59 11.14
CA LYS A 12 -13.20 0.34 10.06
C LYS A 12 -13.01 1.81 10.46
N SER A 13 -13.49 2.21 11.64
CA SER A 13 -13.37 3.59 12.13
C SER A 13 -11.92 4.01 12.37
N VAL A 14 -11.07 3.09 12.82
CA VAL A 14 -9.64 3.36 12.99
C VAL A 14 -8.96 3.49 11.63
N PHE A 15 -9.28 2.62 10.69
CA PHE A 15 -8.78 2.72 9.31
C PHE A 15 -9.16 4.06 8.67
N GLU A 16 -10.43 4.47 8.74
CA GLU A 16 -10.91 5.75 8.20
C GLU A 16 -10.13 6.93 8.79
N LYS A 17 -9.89 6.93 10.10
CA LYS A 17 -9.07 7.94 10.77
C LYS A 17 -7.64 7.97 10.23
N LEU A 18 -6.98 6.83 10.14
CA LEU A 18 -5.61 6.73 9.63
C LEU A 18 -5.52 7.15 8.16
N PHE A 19 -6.50 6.80 7.35
CA PHE A 19 -6.59 7.20 5.95
C PHE A 19 -6.73 8.74 5.81
N CYS A 20 -7.57 9.37 6.63
CA CYS A 20 -7.70 10.83 6.66
C CYS A 20 -6.40 11.50 7.12
N GLU A 21 -5.71 10.98 8.13
CA GLU A 21 -4.40 11.47 8.58
C GLU A 21 -3.36 11.37 7.47
N TYR A 22 -3.33 10.26 6.74
CA TYR A 22 -2.43 10.05 5.60
C TYR A 22 -2.65 11.09 4.49
N TYR A 23 -3.88 11.28 4.05
CA TYR A 23 -4.20 12.25 3.01
C TYR A 23 -3.98 13.70 3.46
N ALA A 24 -4.18 14.01 4.74
CA ALA A 24 -3.83 15.31 5.30
C ALA A 24 -2.32 15.58 5.22
N GLU A 25 -1.46 14.59 5.49
CA GLU A 25 -0.01 14.71 5.29
C GLU A 25 0.37 14.97 3.82
N LEU A 26 -0.37 14.39 2.88
CA LEU A 26 -0.17 14.63 1.44
C LEU A 26 -0.71 15.98 0.95
N GLY A 27 -1.38 16.75 1.80
CA GLY A 27 -2.03 18.00 1.43
C GLY A 27 -3.34 17.82 0.64
N CYS A 28 -3.93 16.62 0.69
CA CYS A 28 -5.13 16.22 -0.07
C CYS A 28 -6.27 15.83 0.87
N ALA A 29 -6.50 16.59 1.95
CA ALA A 29 -7.49 16.26 2.98
C ALA A 29 -8.95 16.36 2.52
N ASP A 30 -9.22 17.02 1.39
CA ASP A 30 -10.56 17.20 0.86
C ASP A 30 -11.07 15.88 0.25
N ASP A 31 -12.33 15.55 0.48
CA ASP A 31 -13.04 14.40 -0.06
C ASP A 31 -12.54 12.98 0.33
N THR A 32 -11.74 12.86 1.39
CA THR A 32 -11.27 11.53 1.84
C THR A 32 -12.42 10.58 2.21
N ALA A 33 -13.47 11.07 2.84
CA ALA A 33 -14.64 10.26 3.18
C ALA A 33 -15.34 9.73 1.92
N HIS A 34 -15.48 10.57 0.89
CA HIS A 34 -16.04 10.18 -0.40
C HIS A 34 -15.18 9.09 -1.08
N LEU A 35 -13.87 9.26 -1.08
CA LEU A 35 -12.95 8.29 -1.64
C LEU A 35 -13.05 6.92 -0.94
N ILE A 36 -13.14 6.90 0.38
CA ILE A 36 -13.31 5.68 1.15
C ILE A 36 -14.64 5.00 0.83
N ASP A 37 -15.73 5.74 0.90
CA ASP A 37 -17.09 5.17 0.83
C ASP A 37 -17.49 4.78 -0.59
N GLU A 38 -17.01 5.48 -1.62
CA GLU A 38 -17.44 5.26 -3.00
C GLU A 38 -16.48 4.39 -3.82
N TYR A 39 -15.22 4.28 -3.42
CA TYR A 39 -14.22 3.52 -4.17
C TYR A 39 -13.52 2.46 -3.32
N ILE A 40 -12.90 2.84 -2.22
CA ILE A 40 -12.01 1.94 -1.47
C ILE A 40 -12.77 0.76 -0.84
N LEU A 41 -13.82 1.04 -0.08
CA LEU A 41 -14.58 -0.03 0.60
C LEU A 41 -15.41 -0.86 -0.37
N PRO A 42 -16.09 -0.30 -1.38
CA PRO A 42 -16.77 -1.09 -2.39
C PRO A 42 -15.84 -2.03 -3.15
N ASP A 43 -14.66 -1.57 -3.57
CA ASP A 43 -13.66 -2.40 -4.26
C ASP A 43 -13.10 -3.50 -3.35
N MET A 44 -12.89 -3.22 -2.06
CA MET A 44 -12.51 -4.23 -1.08
C MET A 44 -13.59 -5.30 -0.93
N LEU A 45 -14.86 -4.91 -0.83
CA LEU A 45 -15.98 -5.84 -0.72
C LEU A 45 -16.16 -6.68 -1.99
N ALA A 46 -15.84 -6.12 -3.15
CA ALA A 46 -15.83 -6.83 -4.44
C ALA A 46 -14.57 -7.68 -4.65
N SER A 47 -13.65 -7.73 -3.70
CA SER A 47 -12.35 -8.43 -3.79
C SER A 47 -11.43 -7.91 -4.90
N LEU A 48 -11.62 -6.67 -5.34
CA LEU A 48 -10.78 -6.00 -6.34
C LEU A 48 -9.52 -5.39 -5.73
N LEU A 49 -9.54 -5.09 -4.44
CA LEU A 49 -8.38 -4.66 -3.68
C LEU A 49 -8.37 -5.26 -2.27
N HIS A 50 -7.22 -5.17 -1.62
CA HIS A 50 -6.99 -5.64 -0.26
C HIS A 50 -6.54 -4.49 0.64
N ILE A 51 -7.01 -4.50 1.88
CA ILE A 51 -6.58 -3.58 2.92
C ILE A 51 -6.09 -4.42 4.09
N ASP A 52 -4.81 -4.29 4.43
CA ASP A 52 -4.25 -4.90 5.62
C ASP A 52 -3.86 -3.83 6.64
N LEU A 53 -4.07 -4.13 7.90
CA LEU A 53 -3.65 -3.32 9.04
C LEU A 53 -2.42 -3.93 9.68
N ILE A 54 -1.54 -3.08 10.21
CA ILE A 54 -0.43 -3.49 11.07
C ILE A 54 -0.69 -3.00 12.49
N ALA A 55 -0.60 -3.91 13.46
CA ALA A 55 -0.75 -3.62 14.88
C ALA A 55 0.46 -4.10 15.68
N GLU A 56 0.87 -3.28 16.64
CA GLU A 56 1.89 -3.59 17.63
C GLU A 56 1.25 -3.47 19.02
N ASP A 57 1.32 -4.55 19.81
CA ASP A 57 0.75 -4.63 21.17
C ASP A 57 -0.72 -4.18 21.25
N LYS A 58 -1.53 -4.59 20.26
CA LYS A 58 -2.95 -4.27 20.09
C LYS A 58 -3.26 -2.85 19.61
N GLU A 59 -2.27 -2.01 19.40
CA GLU A 59 -2.45 -0.69 18.81
C GLU A 59 -2.22 -0.74 17.30
N ILE A 60 -3.20 -0.29 16.51
CA ILE A 60 -3.08 -0.21 15.06
C ILE A 60 -2.15 0.95 14.73
N ALA A 61 -1.07 0.65 14.04
CA ALA A 61 0.00 1.59 13.72
C ALA A 61 0.01 2.06 12.26
N GLY A 62 -0.76 1.41 11.39
CA GLY A 62 -0.79 1.77 9.98
C GLY A 62 -1.61 0.82 9.13
N PHE A 63 -1.60 1.07 7.83
CA PHE A 63 -2.31 0.25 6.84
C PHE A 63 -1.57 0.20 5.51
N ILE A 64 -1.94 -0.77 4.68
CA ILE A 64 -1.54 -0.88 3.28
C ILE A 64 -2.76 -1.23 2.43
N ILE A 65 -2.84 -0.62 1.24
CA ILE A 65 -3.85 -0.94 0.21
C ILE A 65 -3.09 -1.43 -1.02
N TYR A 66 -3.47 -2.62 -1.51
CA TYR A 66 -2.83 -3.25 -2.66
C TYR A 66 -3.82 -4.10 -3.44
N GLN A 67 -3.51 -4.37 -4.69
CA GLN A 67 -4.31 -5.18 -5.60
C GLN A 67 -3.41 -5.90 -6.61
N ILE A 68 -3.95 -6.91 -7.30
CA ILE A 68 -3.37 -7.40 -8.55
C ILE A 68 -4.12 -6.71 -9.68
N ASP A 69 -3.40 -6.06 -10.59
CA ASP A 69 -3.98 -5.44 -11.75
C ASP A 69 -4.56 -6.47 -12.70
N ASP A 70 -5.86 -6.36 -12.97
CA ASP A 70 -6.58 -7.14 -13.95
C ASP A 70 -7.62 -6.29 -14.68
N ILE A 71 -8.33 -6.88 -15.62
CA ILE A 71 -9.29 -6.18 -16.47
C ILE A 71 -10.46 -5.55 -15.69
N ASP A 72 -10.75 -6.03 -14.49
CA ASP A 72 -11.87 -5.56 -13.67
C ASP A 72 -11.48 -4.40 -12.74
N ASN A 73 -10.19 -4.06 -12.66
CA ASN A 73 -9.69 -2.93 -11.87
C ASN A 73 -9.63 -1.64 -12.68
N GLU A 74 -10.30 -0.59 -12.21
CA GLU A 74 -10.30 0.73 -12.88
C GLU A 74 -8.90 1.37 -12.98
N TRP A 75 -8.04 1.09 -11.99
CA TRP A 75 -6.72 1.67 -11.87
C TRP A 75 -5.61 0.77 -12.41
N ASN A 76 -5.97 -0.18 -13.28
CA ASN A 76 -5.05 -1.13 -13.88
C ASN A 76 -4.03 -0.40 -14.79
N LEU A 77 -2.76 -0.47 -14.41
CA LEU A 77 -1.63 0.03 -15.21
C LEU A 77 -0.77 -1.10 -15.76
N LYS A 78 -0.65 -2.21 -15.04
CA LYS A 78 0.24 -3.34 -15.37
C LYS A 78 -0.43 -4.68 -15.06
N GLU A 79 -1.19 -5.18 -16.01
CA GLU A 79 -1.94 -6.42 -15.85
C GLU A 79 -1.09 -7.59 -15.35
N GLY A 80 -1.57 -8.24 -14.30
CA GLY A 80 -0.91 -9.37 -13.65
C GLY A 80 0.20 -8.98 -12.67
N CYS A 81 0.45 -7.68 -12.47
CA CYS A 81 1.37 -7.16 -11.44
C CYS A 81 0.60 -6.72 -10.20
N GLY A 82 1.26 -6.78 -9.06
CA GLY A 82 0.76 -6.18 -7.83
C GLY A 82 0.92 -4.67 -7.85
N ASP A 83 -0.13 -3.94 -7.55
CA ASP A 83 -0.11 -2.50 -7.35
C ASP A 83 -0.11 -2.21 -5.85
N ILE A 84 0.94 -1.58 -5.33
CA ILE A 84 1.00 -1.04 -3.97
C ILE A 84 0.45 0.37 -4.04
N ARG A 85 -0.85 0.50 -3.79
CA ARG A 85 -1.58 1.75 -3.97
C ARG A 85 -1.28 2.76 -2.87
N GLU A 86 -1.39 2.32 -1.62
CA GLU A 86 -1.24 3.19 -0.45
C GLU A 86 -0.51 2.43 0.67
N ILE A 87 0.41 3.09 1.35
CA ILE A 87 1.03 2.58 2.56
C ILE A 87 1.24 3.72 3.56
N TYR A 88 0.82 3.51 4.79
CA TYR A 88 0.92 4.50 5.84
C TYR A 88 1.28 3.89 7.18
N ILE A 89 2.22 4.51 7.87
CA ILE A 89 2.55 4.25 9.28
C ILE A 89 2.41 5.58 10.03
N THR A 90 1.73 5.54 11.17
CA THR A 90 1.58 6.73 12.03
C THR A 90 2.95 7.34 12.37
N PRO A 91 3.11 8.68 12.38
CA PRO A 91 4.41 9.32 12.55
C PRO A 91 5.19 8.86 13.78
N SER A 92 4.48 8.65 14.91
CA SER A 92 5.09 8.19 16.17
C SER A 92 5.66 6.76 16.13
N ARG A 93 5.27 5.97 15.13
CA ARG A 93 5.68 4.56 14.98
C ARG A 93 6.64 4.33 13.80
N ARG A 94 7.02 5.39 13.09
CA ARG A 94 7.99 5.31 11.98
C ARG A 94 9.41 5.02 12.46
N ARG A 95 10.27 4.60 11.53
CA ARG A 95 11.69 4.28 11.75
C ARG A 95 11.95 3.06 12.65
N ASN A 96 10.92 2.22 12.86
CA ASN A 96 11.01 0.98 13.63
C ASN A 96 10.80 -0.28 12.75
N GLY A 97 10.94 -0.15 11.42
CA GLY A 97 10.80 -1.27 10.48
C GLY A 97 9.35 -1.67 10.16
N LEU A 98 8.33 -1.04 10.76
CA LEU A 98 6.92 -1.42 10.56
C LEU A 98 6.48 -1.31 9.10
N GLY A 99 6.91 -0.26 8.39
CA GLY A 99 6.57 -0.06 6.98
C GLY A 99 7.16 -1.16 6.09
N LYS A 100 8.42 -1.53 6.30
CA LYS A 100 9.06 -2.65 5.59
C LYS A 100 8.34 -3.97 5.84
N PHE A 101 7.99 -4.24 7.09
CA PHE A 101 7.29 -5.46 7.47
C PHE A 101 5.90 -5.53 6.83
N LEU A 102 5.17 -4.43 6.84
CA LEU A 102 3.84 -4.33 6.23
C LEU A 102 3.89 -4.52 4.71
N LEU A 103 4.82 -3.84 4.04
CA LEU A 103 5.04 -3.98 2.59
C LEU A 103 5.42 -5.40 2.22
N TYR A 104 6.37 -6.01 2.94
CA TYR A 104 6.76 -7.40 2.72
C TYR A 104 5.60 -8.37 2.88
N SER A 105 4.75 -8.19 3.89
CA SER A 105 3.55 -9.02 4.08
C SER A 105 2.60 -8.94 2.88
N ALA A 106 2.38 -7.75 2.32
CA ALA A 106 1.58 -7.58 1.11
C ALA A 106 2.24 -8.23 -0.12
N GLU A 107 3.55 -8.04 -0.30
CA GLU A 107 4.30 -8.66 -1.40
C GLU A 107 4.21 -10.19 -1.37
N MET A 108 4.27 -10.80 -0.20
CA MET A 108 4.12 -12.25 -0.07
C MET A 108 2.73 -12.72 -0.47
N LYS A 109 1.68 -12.00 -0.06
CA LYS A 109 0.29 -12.30 -0.46
C LYS A 109 0.08 -12.11 -1.96
N LEU A 110 0.63 -11.06 -2.55
CA LEU A 110 0.61 -10.83 -3.99
C LEU A 110 1.28 -11.97 -4.75
N LYS A 111 2.44 -12.40 -4.29
CA LYS A 111 3.16 -13.53 -4.87
C LYS A 111 2.38 -14.83 -4.77
N GLU A 112 1.80 -15.14 -3.62
CA GLU A 112 0.93 -16.32 -3.42
C GLU A 112 -0.29 -16.29 -4.33
N ALA A 113 -0.82 -15.11 -4.62
CA ALA A 113 -1.92 -14.90 -5.56
C ALA A 113 -1.49 -14.92 -7.04
N GLY A 114 -0.19 -15.09 -7.33
CA GLY A 114 0.32 -15.24 -8.68
C GLY A 114 0.80 -13.96 -9.36
N ALA A 115 1.00 -12.87 -8.61
CA ALA A 115 1.53 -11.63 -9.18
C ALA A 115 2.93 -11.84 -9.78
N LYS A 116 3.17 -11.26 -10.96
CA LYS A 116 4.44 -11.34 -11.70
C LYS A 116 5.54 -10.48 -11.08
N GLY A 117 5.17 -9.51 -10.27
CA GLY A 117 6.01 -8.53 -9.59
C GLY A 117 5.10 -7.53 -8.91
N ALA A 118 5.66 -6.46 -8.36
CA ALA A 118 4.90 -5.37 -7.80
C ALA A 118 5.41 -4.02 -8.32
N TYR A 119 4.54 -3.03 -8.34
CA TYR A 119 4.89 -1.66 -8.67
C TYR A 119 4.21 -0.68 -7.72
N CYS A 120 4.69 0.53 -7.70
CA CYS A 120 4.08 1.66 -6.98
C CYS A 120 4.32 2.96 -7.74
N LEU A 121 3.56 3.97 -7.36
CA LEU A 121 3.65 5.34 -7.85
C LEU A 121 3.94 6.26 -6.65
N PRO A 122 5.19 6.27 -6.14
CA PRO A 122 5.51 6.96 -4.91
C PRO A 122 5.55 8.48 -5.11
N PHE A 123 4.99 9.24 -4.16
CA PHE A 123 5.31 10.65 -4.07
C PHE A 123 6.80 10.83 -3.68
N GLU A 124 7.35 12.00 -3.97
CA GLU A 124 8.80 12.26 -3.83
C GLU A 124 9.37 11.84 -2.46
N GLY A 125 8.68 12.15 -1.37
CA GLY A 125 9.12 11.81 -0.01
C GLY A 125 9.13 10.33 0.32
N ALA A 126 8.39 9.48 -0.43
CA ALA A 126 8.34 8.03 -0.24
C ALA A 126 9.36 7.26 -1.10
N VAL A 127 9.95 7.89 -2.12
CA VAL A 127 10.92 7.25 -3.01
C VAL A 127 12.06 6.55 -2.26
N PRO A 128 12.73 7.18 -1.28
CA PRO A 128 13.81 6.52 -0.54
C PRO A 128 13.37 5.23 0.18
N PHE A 129 12.15 5.20 0.68
CA PHE A 129 11.58 4.02 1.34
C PHE A 129 11.43 2.87 0.34
N PHE A 130 10.82 3.11 -0.83
CA PHE A 130 10.61 2.07 -1.83
C PHE A 130 11.93 1.59 -2.44
N VAL A 131 12.89 2.48 -2.70
CA VAL A 131 14.24 2.10 -3.16
C VAL A 131 14.92 1.19 -2.13
N ALA A 132 14.86 1.52 -0.85
CA ALA A 132 15.39 0.68 0.22
C ALA A 132 14.67 -0.68 0.33
N CYS A 133 13.43 -0.80 -0.16
CA CYS A 133 12.67 -2.05 -0.23
C CYS A 133 12.87 -2.82 -1.55
N GLY A 134 13.78 -2.38 -2.43
CA GLY A 134 14.15 -3.09 -3.65
C GLY A 134 13.35 -2.68 -4.90
N TYR A 135 12.60 -1.59 -4.85
CA TYR A 135 11.94 -1.00 -6.01
C TYR A 135 12.92 -0.13 -6.79
N ALA A 136 12.86 -0.21 -8.10
CA ALA A 136 13.69 0.58 -9.01
C ALA A 136 12.83 1.47 -9.90
N ASP A 137 13.31 2.68 -10.16
CA ASP A 137 12.72 3.60 -11.12
C ASP A 137 12.74 2.98 -12.53
N THR A 138 11.58 2.88 -13.17
CA THR A 138 11.46 2.36 -14.52
C THR A 138 11.66 3.42 -15.60
N GLU A 139 11.79 4.68 -15.21
CA GLU A 139 11.78 5.85 -16.10
C GLU A 139 10.47 6.01 -16.91
N GLN A 140 9.44 5.22 -16.59
CA GLN A 140 8.11 5.36 -17.16
C GLN A 140 7.31 6.35 -16.34
N TYR A 141 6.96 7.47 -16.94
CA TYR A 141 6.23 8.55 -16.30
C TYR A 141 4.72 8.35 -16.39
N CYS A 142 4.03 8.54 -15.27
CA CYS A 142 2.58 8.54 -15.17
C CYS A 142 2.08 10.00 -15.07
N GLU A 143 1.40 10.47 -16.10
CA GLU A 143 0.90 11.85 -16.16
C GLU A 143 -0.16 12.14 -15.11
N ASP A 144 -1.04 11.17 -14.83
CA ASP A 144 -2.16 11.34 -13.89
C ASP A 144 -1.68 11.59 -12.43
N LEU A 145 -0.54 11.03 -12.05
CA LEU A 145 0.02 11.14 -10.69
C LEU A 145 1.33 11.93 -10.63
N ASP A 146 1.80 12.47 -11.77
CA ASP A 146 3.01 13.30 -11.87
C ASP A 146 4.24 12.64 -11.23
N CYS A 147 4.45 11.36 -11.51
CA CYS A 147 5.58 10.61 -10.98
C CYS A 147 5.98 9.44 -11.89
N ASN A 148 7.20 8.92 -11.69
CA ASN A 148 7.62 7.70 -12.36
C ASN A 148 7.05 6.45 -11.66
N ILE A 149 6.89 5.38 -12.43
CA ILE A 149 6.53 4.05 -11.93
C ILE A 149 7.81 3.40 -11.39
N PHE A 150 7.75 2.89 -10.15
CA PHE A 150 8.79 2.08 -9.52
C PHE A 150 8.37 0.62 -9.45
N GLU A 151 9.27 -0.31 -9.78
CA GLU A 151 8.98 -1.74 -9.88
C GLU A 151 9.93 -2.60 -9.08
N LYS A 152 9.40 -3.72 -8.60
CA LYS A 152 10.15 -4.84 -8.01
C LYS A 152 9.72 -6.13 -8.70
N ASN A 153 10.59 -6.69 -9.54
CA ASN A 153 10.28 -7.87 -10.35
C ASN A 153 10.45 -9.19 -9.61
N ASN A 154 11.14 -9.20 -8.47
CA ASN A 154 11.35 -10.40 -7.66
C ASN A 154 10.86 -10.19 -6.24
N LEU A 155 9.68 -10.76 -5.93
CA LEU A 155 9.06 -10.70 -4.61
C LEU A 155 9.67 -11.70 -3.59
N ASN A 156 10.74 -12.42 -3.96
CA ASN A 156 11.41 -13.38 -3.07
C ASN A 156 12.44 -12.76 -2.13
N ASN A 157 12.89 -11.55 -2.41
CA ASN A 157 13.95 -10.93 -1.63
C ASN A 157 13.36 -10.15 -0.44
N CYS A 158 13.38 -10.77 0.75
CA CYS A 158 13.52 -9.97 1.95
C CYS A 158 14.78 -9.13 1.80
N CYS A 159 14.69 -7.81 1.94
CA CYS A 159 15.86 -7.01 2.26
C CYS A 159 16.30 -7.44 3.66
N HIS A 160 17.15 -8.47 3.74
CA HIS A 160 17.91 -8.72 4.94
C HIS A 160 18.90 -7.57 5.06
N ASP A 161 18.72 -6.78 6.10
CA ASP A 161 19.71 -5.80 6.51
C ASP A 161 21.03 -6.54 6.75
N GLU A 162 22.05 -6.21 5.96
CA GLU A 162 23.43 -6.33 6.37
C GLU A 162 23.81 -5.11 7.21
#